data_800c132dcdcd0f852a0d9ca383717d1f
#
_entry.id   800c132dcdcd0f852a0d9ca383717d1f
#
_cell.length_a   1.000
_cell.length_b   1.000
_cell.length_c   1.000
_cell.angle_alpha   90.00
_cell.angle_beta   90.00
_cell.angle_gamma   90.00
#
_symmetry.space_group_name_H-M   'P 1'
#
loop_
_entity.id
_entity.type
_entity.pdbx_description
1 polymer ?
#
loop_
_entity_poly.entity_id
_entity_poly.type
_entity_poly.pdbx_seq_one_letter_code
_entity_poly.pdbx_strand_id
1 'polypeptide(L)'
;MAKIPAAKPAQNKPKGAAPEAVQKKLVLDGAEIVQIGPEAELLVGGKNYNTALISQIQGIQAPHFRAISSIAFHHLLDETKVNGRVVRSVVDREYGRIDWNDPEINQDPDFLQKFVRQLGKQIHQAALAEGEQTNTKLRTFINNIVEGFATSPEGIDQLRKRSVMVQAAILSVEVPNDVAEAVRGAYRDICRENEDDMTPVAVRSSAAGEDSRKKAFAGLQDTYLNMVGEDKVVEAYHWDCSSAYNLRSMTYRREAILDALAKAEETGDESIAENAKLEWAIEHTSLSVCMMQMINPVISGTAFSADTATGCRGTDRRELVSIDASYGLGEAVVGGKVTPDKLYVFQRDDGGEVVIRQMGCKDMKIVYDERGGTREVEVSELEALRWALSLSQAERVAQGVRSVSKAYGGIIMDTEFCIDANDKLWFVQERPETRWNDDLELHPHTIFMRRREVDAKA
;
A
#
# COMPACT_ATOMS: atom_id res chain seq x y z
N MET A 1 -23.25 17.73 15.37
CA MET A 1 -23.03 17.06 14.06
C MET A 1 -22.04 17.90 13.29
N ALA A 2 -20.76 17.57 13.38
CA ALA A 2 -19.73 18.20 12.57
C ALA A 2 -19.86 17.64 11.15
N LYS A 3 -20.17 18.49 10.18
CA LYS A 3 -20.14 18.14 8.76
C LYS A 3 -18.69 17.94 8.38
N ILE A 4 -18.30 16.73 8.01
CA ILE A 4 -17.06 16.47 7.28
C ILE A 4 -17.13 17.35 6.02
N PRO A 5 -16.15 18.22 5.74
CA PRO A 5 -16.16 19.00 4.52
C PRO A 5 -16.13 18.02 3.35
N ALA A 6 -17.14 18.07 2.48
CA ALA A 6 -17.18 17.30 1.27
C ALA A 6 -15.89 17.56 0.49
N ALA A 7 -15.13 16.53 0.19
CA ALA A 7 -13.95 16.62 -0.65
C ALA A 7 -14.39 17.20 -2.00
N LYS A 8 -14.08 18.47 -2.25
CA LYS A 8 -14.30 19.08 -3.57
C LYS A 8 -13.43 18.35 -4.58
N PRO A 9 -13.93 18.08 -5.80
CA PRO A 9 -13.12 17.52 -6.86
C PRO A 9 -11.88 18.40 -7.05
N ALA A 10 -10.71 17.78 -7.05
CA ALA A 10 -9.43 18.45 -7.19
C ALA A 10 -9.39 19.22 -8.52
N GLN A 11 -9.65 20.52 -8.45
CA GLN A 11 -9.24 21.43 -9.51
C GLN A 11 -7.71 21.52 -9.46
N ASN A 12 -7.05 21.40 -10.60
CA ASN A 12 -5.62 21.61 -10.79
C ASN A 12 -5.21 23.02 -10.31
N LYS A 13 -4.97 23.16 -9.01
CA LYS A 13 -4.23 24.27 -8.44
C LYS A 13 -2.84 23.75 -8.05
N PRO A 14 -1.76 24.53 -8.18
CA PRO A 14 -0.47 24.16 -7.64
C PRO A 14 -0.67 23.85 -6.14
N LYS A 15 -0.31 22.62 -5.73
CA LYS A 15 -0.47 22.14 -4.35
C LYS A 15 0.30 23.10 -3.43
N GLY A 16 -0.40 23.78 -2.52
CA GLY A 16 0.22 24.60 -1.49
C GLY A 16 1.10 23.74 -0.60
N ALA A 17 2.22 24.27 -0.15
CA ALA A 17 3.08 23.58 0.82
C ALA A 17 2.30 23.37 2.13
N ALA A 18 2.49 22.20 2.78
CA ALA A 18 1.94 21.94 4.11
C ALA A 18 2.42 23.01 5.11
N PRO A 19 1.64 23.33 6.16
CA PRO A 19 2.01 24.32 7.15
C PRO A 19 3.42 24.10 7.71
N GLU A 20 4.21 25.15 7.89
CA GLU A 20 5.63 25.09 8.27
C GLU A 20 5.90 24.25 9.55
N ALA A 21 4.97 24.29 10.51
CA ALA A 21 5.07 23.49 11.74
C ALA A 21 4.94 21.98 11.49
N VAL A 22 4.25 21.57 10.43
CA VAL A 22 4.03 20.17 10.05
C VAL A 22 5.17 19.61 9.22
N GLN A 23 5.88 20.48 8.48
CA GLN A 23 7.03 20.11 7.64
C GLN A 23 8.25 19.59 8.44
N LYS A 24 8.14 19.51 9.77
CA LYS A 24 9.21 19.01 10.66
C LYS A 24 8.80 17.78 11.47
N LYS A 25 7.53 17.32 11.34
CA LYS A 25 7.05 16.16 12.10
C LYS A 25 7.43 14.86 11.43
N LEU A 26 8.16 14.01 12.16
CA LEU A 26 8.54 12.67 11.71
C LEU A 26 7.38 11.67 11.78
N VAL A 27 6.47 11.85 12.74
CA VAL A 27 5.32 10.94 12.97
C VAL A 27 4.04 11.78 13.15
N LEU A 28 2.94 11.33 12.56
CA LEU A 28 1.61 11.91 12.71
C LEU A 28 0.59 10.82 13.10
N ASP A 29 -0.39 11.19 13.92
CA ASP A 29 -1.57 10.36 14.17
C ASP A 29 -2.75 10.71 13.22
N GLY A 30 -3.82 9.90 13.29
CA GLY A 30 -4.98 10.10 12.41
C GLY A 30 -5.69 11.44 12.62
N ALA A 31 -5.76 11.95 13.84
CA ALA A 31 -6.42 13.24 14.15
C ALA A 31 -5.62 14.42 13.57
N GLU A 32 -4.31 14.39 13.69
CA GLU A 32 -3.40 15.38 13.11
C GLU A 32 -3.49 15.41 11.58
N ILE A 33 -3.52 14.21 10.94
CA ILE A 33 -3.65 14.07 9.49
C ILE A 33 -4.97 14.71 9.01
N VAL A 34 -6.08 14.43 9.68
CA VAL A 34 -7.39 15.00 9.35
C VAL A 34 -7.42 16.52 9.56
N GLN A 35 -6.76 17.02 10.62
CA GLN A 35 -6.67 18.45 10.90
C GLN A 35 -5.87 19.22 9.82
N ILE A 36 -4.80 18.61 9.27
CA ILE A 36 -4.01 19.19 8.18
C ILE A 36 -4.84 19.23 6.90
N GLY A 37 -5.66 18.22 6.67
CA GLY A 37 -6.48 18.10 5.47
C GLY A 37 -5.76 17.48 4.27
N PRO A 38 -6.20 17.76 3.02
CA PRO A 38 -5.69 17.10 1.82
C PRO A 38 -4.19 17.26 1.57
N GLU A 39 -3.57 18.33 2.08
CA GLU A 39 -2.13 18.57 1.97
C GLU A 39 -1.31 17.53 2.75
N ALA A 40 -1.92 16.86 3.74
CA ALA A 40 -1.28 15.79 4.50
C ALA A 40 -0.87 14.61 3.60
N GLU A 41 -1.63 14.33 2.52
CA GLU A 41 -1.33 13.22 1.60
C GLU A 41 0.11 13.29 1.05
N LEU A 42 0.66 14.48 0.83
CA LEU A 42 2.04 14.66 0.39
C LEU A 42 3.09 14.22 1.43
N LEU A 43 2.70 14.27 2.71
CA LEU A 43 3.59 13.93 3.83
C LEU A 43 3.45 12.49 4.28
N VAL A 44 2.23 11.97 4.24
CA VAL A 44 1.91 10.65 4.82
C VAL A 44 1.48 9.61 3.78
N GLY A 45 1.32 10.01 2.53
CA GLY A 45 0.85 9.15 1.44
C GLY A 45 -0.64 8.84 1.49
N GLY A 46 -1.15 8.25 0.41
CA GLY A 46 -2.57 8.01 0.21
C GLY A 46 -3.15 7.03 1.23
N LYS A 47 -2.48 5.91 1.51
CA LYS A 47 -2.97 4.90 2.48
C LYS A 47 -3.18 5.50 3.86
N ASN A 48 -2.18 6.20 4.41
CA ASN A 48 -2.30 6.83 5.74
C ASN A 48 -3.40 7.89 5.76
N TYR A 49 -3.48 8.70 4.69
CA TYR A 49 -4.50 9.74 4.58
C TYR A 49 -5.91 9.14 4.56
N ASN A 50 -6.13 8.11 3.75
CA ASN A 50 -7.41 7.42 3.69
C ASN A 50 -7.74 6.75 5.03
N THR A 51 -6.82 6.00 5.65
CA THR A 51 -7.02 5.39 6.97
C THR A 51 -7.42 6.43 8.03
N ALA A 52 -6.82 7.63 8.00
CA ALA A 52 -7.21 8.72 8.88
C ALA A 52 -8.66 9.18 8.63
N LEU A 53 -9.07 9.27 7.36
CA LEU A 53 -10.45 9.67 7.00
C LEU A 53 -11.49 8.65 7.46
N ILE A 54 -11.26 7.34 7.23
CA ILE A 54 -12.26 6.33 7.63
C ILE A 54 -12.40 6.23 9.13
N SER A 55 -11.34 6.46 9.90
CA SER A 55 -11.41 6.47 11.37
C SER A 55 -12.37 7.54 11.92
N GLN A 56 -12.76 8.54 11.12
CA GLN A 56 -13.71 9.59 11.48
C GLN A 56 -15.15 9.25 11.08
N ILE A 57 -15.39 8.16 10.34
CA ILE A 57 -16.74 7.79 9.90
C ILE A 57 -17.47 7.11 11.06
N GLN A 58 -18.62 7.66 11.44
CA GLN A 58 -19.42 7.10 12.52
C GLN A 58 -19.84 5.65 12.20
N GLY A 59 -19.56 4.73 13.13
CA GLY A 59 -19.88 3.31 12.99
C GLY A 59 -18.83 2.48 12.24
N ILE A 60 -17.77 3.10 11.75
CA ILE A 60 -16.60 2.41 11.19
C ILE A 60 -15.54 2.26 12.28
N GLN A 61 -15.03 1.05 12.42
CA GLN A 61 -13.91 0.75 13.31
C GLN A 61 -12.67 0.54 12.46
N ALA A 62 -11.66 1.38 12.65
CA ALA A 62 -10.33 1.22 12.05
C ALA A 62 -9.30 0.86 13.13
N PRO A 63 -8.24 0.09 12.82
CA PRO A 63 -7.14 -0.16 13.74
C PRO A 63 -6.40 1.13 14.11
N HIS A 64 -5.76 1.15 15.30
CA HIS A 64 -4.84 2.22 15.66
C HIS A 64 -3.64 2.25 14.72
N PHE A 65 -3.21 3.42 14.31
CA PHE A 65 -2.07 3.57 13.42
C PHE A 65 -1.27 4.84 13.69
N ARG A 66 -0.05 4.87 13.19
CA ARG A 66 0.82 6.04 13.11
C ARG A 66 1.41 6.14 11.71
N ALA A 67 1.42 7.33 11.17
CA ALA A 67 2.08 7.63 9.91
C ALA A 67 3.49 8.16 10.17
N ILE A 68 4.51 7.43 9.75
CA ILE A 68 5.89 7.91 9.71
C ILE A 68 6.01 8.69 8.39
N SER A 69 6.22 9.99 8.50
CA SER A 69 6.12 10.92 7.37
C SER A 69 7.28 10.75 6.37
N SER A 70 7.07 11.23 5.16
CA SER A 70 8.12 11.28 4.13
C SER A 70 9.34 12.11 4.54
N ILE A 71 9.21 13.00 5.53
CA ILE A 71 10.31 13.74 6.11
C ILE A 71 11.34 12.80 6.74
N ALA A 72 10.88 11.76 7.45
CA ALA A 72 11.75 10.75 8.05
C ALA A 72 12.55 10.00 6.98
N PHE A 73 11.91 9.65 5.85
CA PHE A 73 12.58 9.04 4.71
C PHE A 73 13.64 9.97 4.09
N HIS A 74 13.30 11.23 3.86
CA HIS A 74 14.25 12.20 3.32
C HIS A 74 15.40 12.46 4.30
N HIS A 75 15.11 12.48 5.60
CA HIS A 75 16.14 12.64 6.64
C HIS A 75 17.13 11.47 6.62
N LEU A 76 16.65 10.24 6.49
CA LEU A 76 17.52 9.06 6.28
C LEU A 76 18.45 9.25 5.08
N LEU A 77 17.94 9.71 3.93
CA LEU A 77 18.76 9.87 2.72
C LEU A 77 19.77 11.03 2.80
N ASP A 78 19.44 12.10 3.54
CA ASP A 78 20.24 13.33 3.57
C ASP A 78 21.28 13.36 4.68
N GLU A 79 21.01 12.71 5.81
CA GLU A 79 21.90 12.71 6.96
C GLU A 79 22.86 11.52 6.99
N THR A 80 22.57 10.46 6.25
CA THR A 80 23.45 9.29 6.21
C THR A 80 24.45 9.36 5.06
N LYS A 81 25.57 8.66 5.26
CA LYS A 81 26.65 8.55 4.28
C LYS A 81 26.98 7.10 3.98
N VAL A 82 27.37 6.81 2.75
CA VAL A 82 27.72 5.48 2.30
C VAL A 82 29.08 5.45 1.59
N ASN A 83 29.85 4.39 1.77
CA ASN A 83 31.05 4.14 0.99
C ASN A 83 30.69 3.55 -0.37
N GLY A 84 30.52 4.41 -1.37
CA GLY A 84 30.06 4.02 -2.70
C GLY A 84 30.98 3.02 -3.42
N ARG A 85 32.30 2.99 -3.09
CA ARG A 85 33.24 2.01 -3.62
C ARG A 85 32.94 0.63 -3.06
N VAL A 86 32.75 0.53 -1.74
CA VAL A 86 32.41 -0.74 -1.07
C VAL A 86 31.07 -1.27 -1.58
N VAL A 87 30.04 -0.41 -1.70
CA VAL A 87 28.74 -0.81 -2.26
C VAL A 87 28.91 -1.44 -3.63
N ARG A 88 29.57 -0.75 -4.56
CA ARG A 88 29.78 -1.26 -5.94
C ARG A 88 30.52 -2.57 -5.93
N SER A 89 31.64 -2.64 -5.20
CA SER A 89 32.51 -3.84 -5.15
C SER A 89 31.76 -5.07 -4.62
N VAL A 90 31.00 -4.91 -3.52
CA VAL A 90 30.26 -6.01 -2.92
C VAL A 90 29.10 -6.43 -3.82
N VAL A 91 28.32 -5.47 -4.33
CA VAL A 91 27.18 -5.77 -5.22
C VAL A 91 27.66 -6.41 -6.51
N ASP A 92 28.68 -5.88 -7.20
CA ASP A 92 29.19 -6.44 -8.44
C ASP A 92 29.65 -7.89 -8.27
N ARG A 93 30.35 -8.17 -7.16
CA ARG A 93 30.84 -9.51 -6.84
C ARG A 93 29.70 -10.49 -6.58
N GLU A 94 28.77 -10.14 -5.70
CA GLU A 94 27.71 -11.05 -5.28
C GLU A 94 26.61 -11.21 -6.33
N TYR A 95 26.23 -10.11 -7.01
CA TYR A 95 25.28 -10.14 -8.11
C TYR A 95 25.77 -11.01 -9.28
N GLY A 96 27.07 -10.94 -9.60
CA GLY A 96 27.68 -11.75 -10.65
C GLY A 96 27.78 -13.25 -10.33
N ARG A 97 27.53 -13.67 -9.10
CA ARG A 97 27.49 -15.08 -8.68
C ARG A 97 26.10 -15.73 -8.85
N ILE A 98 25.08 -14.93 -9.08
CA ILE A 98 23.70 -15.39 -9.19
C ILE A 98 23.42 -15.74 -10.66
N ASP A 99 22.87 -16.91 -10.89
CA ASP A 99 22.24 -17.24 -12.17
C ASP A 99 20.80 -16.69 -12.18
N TRP A 100 20.62 -15.51 -12.73
CA TRP A 100 19.33 -14.83 -12.80
C TRP A 100 18.32 -15.51 -13.74
N ASN A 101 18.71 -16.57 -14.46
CA ASN A 101 17.83 -17.38 -15.27
C ASN A 101 17.38 -18.65 -14.55
N ASP A 102 17.88 -18.89 -13.33
CA ASP A 102 17.50 -20.04 -12.53
C ASP A 102 16.00 -19.98 -12.18
N PRO A 103 15.21 -21.01 -12.56
CA PRO A 103 13.80 -21.07 -12.25
C PRO A 103 13.50 -21.05 -10.74
N GLU A 104 14.34 -21.61 -9.89
CA GLU A 104 14.15 -21.62 -8.44
C GLU A 104 14.23 -20.21 -7.85
N ILE A 105 15.17 -19.40 -8.34
CA ILE A 105 15.30 -17.98 -7.94
C ILE A 105 14.09 -17.17 -8.41
N ASN A 106 13.63 -17.41 -9.63
CA ASN A 106 12.49 -16.69 -10.19
C ASN A 106 11.14 -17.08 -9.56
N GLN A 107 11.05 -18.24 -8.91
CA GLN A 107 9.87 -18.73 -8.21
C GLN A 107 9.85 -18.34 -6.72
N ASP A 108 10.98 -17.95 -6.11
CA ASP A 108 11.01 -17.42 -4.74
C ASP A 108 10.69 -15.92 -4.73
N PRO A 109 9.46 -15.52 -4.33
CA PRO A 109 9.06 -14.12 -4.32
C PRO A 109 9.89 -13.26 -3.36
N ASP A 110 10.49 -13.89 -2.35
CA ASP A 110 11.27 -13.22 -1.30
C ASP A 110 12.77 -13.22 -1.57
N PHE A 111 13.23 -13.89 -2.64
CA PHE A 111 14.66 -14.04 -2.92
C PHE A 111 15.37 -12.68 -2.97
N LEU A 112 14.87 -11.74 -3.77
CA LEU A 112 15.49 -10.42 -3.91
C LEU A 112 15.53 -9.66 -2.59
N GLN A 113 14.48 -9.72 -1.79
CA GLN A 113 14.46 -9.07 -0.48
C GLN A 113 15.53 -9.67 0.46
N LYS A 114 15.60 -11.00 0.55
CA LYS A 114 16.61 -11.71 1.35
C LYS A 114 18.03 -11.36 0.87
N PHE A 115 18.21 -11.35 -0.45
CA PHE A 115 19.49 -11.03 -1.08
C PHE A 115 19.96 -9.60 -0.77
N VAL A 116 19.12 -8.59 -0.96
CA VAL A 116 19.50 -7.19 -0.68
C VAL A 116 19.76 -6.94 0.80
N ARG A 117 19.02 -7.58 1.70
CA ARG A 117 19.26 -7.51 3.15
C ARG A 117 20.62 -8.12 3.54
N GLN A 118 20.98 -9.24 2.94
CA GLN A 118 22.29 -9.86 3.13
C GLN A 118 23.41 -8.95 2.60
N LEU A 119 23.24 -8.37 1.43
CA LEU A 119 24.19 -7.42 0.83
C LEU A 119 24.38 -6.19 1.72
N GLY A 120 23.29 -5.60 2.24
CA GLY A 120 23.35 -4.47 3.18
C GLY A 120 24.25 -4.76 4.38
N LYS A 121 24.08 -5.93 5.01
CA LYS A 121 24.92 -6.37 6.13
C LYS A 121 26.39 -6.54 5.73
N GLN A 122 26.67 -7.16 4.57
CA GLN A 122 28.04 -7.33 4.08
C GLN A 122 28.71 -5.98 3.76
N ILE A 123 27.97 -5.06 3.14
CA ILE A 123 28.47 -3.71 2.82
C ILE A 123 28.78 -2.95 4.12
N HIS A 124 27.88 -2.97 5.09
CA HIS A 124 28.08 -2.34 6.39
C HIS A 124 29.37 -2.82 7.07
N GLN A 125 29.57 -4.15 7.14
CA GLN A 125 30.76 -4.75 7.73
C GLN A 125 32.04 -4.37 6.96
N ALA A 126 32.00 -4.41 5.63
CA ALA A 126 33.14 -4.06 4.79
C ALA A 126 33.48 -2.56 4.89
N ALA A 127 32.48 -1.68 4.97
CA ALA A 127 32.68 -0.25 5.12
C ALA A 127 33.33 0.12 6.46
N LEU A 128 32.97 -0.55 7.54
CA LEU A 128 33.62 -0.39 8.86
C LEU A 128 35.13 -0.73 8.81
N ALA A 129 35.51 -1.68 8.00
CA ALA A 129 36.93 -2.08 7.85
C ALA A 129 37.76 -1.08 7.02
N GLU A 130 37.16 -0.36 6.05
CA GLU A 130 37.86 0.58 5.17
C GLU A 130 37.98 2.02 5.73
N GLY A 131 37.17 2.38 6.75
CA GLY A 131 37.12 3.72 7.34
C GLY A 131 36.35 4.75 6.49
N GLU A 132 36.20 5.99 7.02
CA GLU A 132 35.24 6.98 6.51
C GLU A 132 35.73 7.87 5.34
N GLN A 133 36.95 7.74 4.88
CA GLN A 133 37.59 8.74 3.99
C GLN A 133 36.96 8.88 2.59
N THR A 134 36.06 7.99 2.17
CA THR A 134 35.41 7.99 0.84
C THR A 134 33.89 8.04 0.88
N ASN A 135 33.31 8.44 2.02
CA ASN A 135 31.87 8.41 2.19
C ASN A 135 31.19 9.59 1.50
N THR A 136 30.17 9.32 0.69
CA THR A 136 29.27 10.31 0.08
C THR A 136 27.90 10.27 0.74
N LYS A 137 27.14 11.38 0.66
CA LYS A 137 25.73 11.36 1.09
C LYS A 137 24.97 10.26 0.37
N LEU A 138 24.13 9.51 1.08
CA LEU A 138 23.36 8.42 0.53
C LEU A 138 22.47 8.89 -0.63
N ARG A 139 21.79 10.02 -0.51
CA ARG A 139 20.99 10.61 -1.60
C ARG A 139 21.84 10.85 -2.85
N THR A 140 23.03 11.42 -2.73
CA THR A 140 23.92 11.68 -3.86
C THR A 140 24.36 10.37 -4.53
N PHE A 141 24.67 9.35 -3.73
CA PHE A 141 25.00 8.02 -4.27
C PHE A 141 23.85 7.41 -5.06
N ILE A 142 22.62 7.46 -4.50
CA ILE A 142 21.41 6.96 -5.15
C ILE A 142 21.17 7.67 -6.48
N ASN A 143 21.17 9.01 -6.46
CA ASN A 143 20.95 9.80 -7.68
C ASN A 143 21.95 9.43 -8.80
N ASN A 144 23.22 9.25 -8.46
CA ASN A 144 24.22 8.81 -9.43
C ASN A 144 24.00 7.40 -10.00
N ILE A 145 23.35 6.50 -9.23
CA ILE A 145 23.02 5.13 -9.70
C ILE A 145 21.80 5.16 -10.61
N VAL A 146 20.83 6.01 -10.33
CA VAL A 146 19.54 6.05 -11.05
C VAL A 146 19.52 7.08 -12.18
N GLU A 147 20.55 7.91 -12.30
CA GLU A 147 20.68 8.90 -13.37
C GLU A 147 20.45 8.27 -14.75
N GLY A 148 19.57 8.86 -15.55
CA GLY A 148 19.24 8.41 -16.89
C GLY A 148 18.51 7.07 -17.00
N PHE A 149 18.11 6.43 -15.86
CA PHE A 149 17.50 5.09 -15.88
C PHE A 149 16.21 5.03 -16.71
N ALA A 150 15.40 6.09 -16.71
CA ALA A 150 14.10 6.11 -17.36
C ALA A 150 14.22 6.11 -18.90
N THR A 151 15.24 6.76 -19.43
CA THR A 151 15.46 6.91 -20.89
C THR A 151 16.59 6.03 -21.44
N SER A 152 17.27 5.29 -20.55
CA SER A 152 18.33 4.37 -20.95
C SER A 152 17.76 3.16 -21.72
N PRO A 153 18.39 2.72 -22.81
CA PRO A 153 18.03 1.49 -23.52
C PRO A 153 18.35 0.21 -22.76
N GLU A 154 18.72 0.33 -21.49
CA GLU A 154 19.12 -0.79 -20.64
C GLU A 154 18.00 -1.83 -20.49
N GLY A 155 18.35 -3.11 -20.54
CA GLY A 155 17.44 -4.22 -20.30
C GLY A 155 17.06 -4.38 -18.83
N ILE A 156 16.10 -5.26 -18.57
CA ILE A 156 15.57 -5.53 -17.21
C ILE A 156 16.67 -5.98 -16.23
N ASP A 157 17.70 -6.66 -16.70
CA ASP A 157 18.79 -7.13 -15.85
C ASP A 157 19.62 -5.98 -15.27
N GLN A 158 19.92 -4.96 -16.11
CA GLN A 158 20.63 -3.77 -15.64
C GLN A 158 19.77 -2.96 -14.67
N LEU A 159 18.47 -2.84 -14.94
CA LEU A 159 17.53 -2.21 -14.02
C LEU A 159 17.46 -2.95 -12.68
N ARG A 160 17.43 -4.30 -12.70
CA ARG A 160 17.50 -5.14 -11.50
C ARG A 160 18.79 -4.86 -10.72
N LYS A 161 19.93 -4.81 -11.39
CA LYS A 161 21.22 -4.53 -10.75
C LYS A 161 21.26 -3.14 -10.09
N ARG A 162 20.72 -2.11 -10.75
CA ARG A 162 20.58 -0.76 -10.18
C ARG A 162 19.68 -0.78 -8.93
N SER A 163 18.53 -1.45 -9.03
CA SER A 163 17.61 -1.66 -7.90
C SER A 163 18.31 -2.31 -6.71
N VAL A 164 18.99 -3.43 -6.93
CA VAL A 164 19.76 -4.13 -5.87
C VAL A 164 20.81 -3.21 -5.26
N MET A 165 21.53 -2.44 -6.07
CA MET A 165 22.59 -1.55 -5.60
C MET A 165 22.06 -0.43 -4.71
N VAL A 166 20.92 0.19 -5.08
CA VAL A 166 20.29 1.25 -4.29
C VAL A 166 19.73 0.69 -2.98
N GLN A 167 19.00 -0.41 -3.05
CA GLN A 167 18.42 -1.05 -1.86
C GLN A 167 19.51 -1.49 -0.88
N ALA A 168 20.57 -2.15 -1.36
CA ALA A 168 21.69 -2.59 -0.53
C ALA A 168 22.45 -1.40 0.09
N ALA A 169 22.59 -0.28 -0.63
CA ALA A 169 23.18 0.93 -0.09
C ALA A 169 22.33 1.52 1.05
N ILE A 170 21.01 1.59 0.89
CA ILE A 170 20.10 2.04 1.96
C ILE A 170 20.26 1.13 3.18
N LEU A 171 20.21 -0.19 2.99
CA LEU A 171 20.27 -1.16 4.08
C LEU A 171 21.67 -1.31 4.72
N SER A 172 22.70 -0.68 4.16
CA SER A 172 24.06 -0.69 4.72
C SER A 172 24.35 0.44 5.69
N VAL A 173 23.49 1.45 5.76
CA VAL A 173 23.61 2.58 6.71
C VAL A 173 22.69 2.36 7.91
N GLU A 174 22.98 3.01 9.02
CA GLU A 174 22.09 3.02 10.18
C GLU A 174 20.99 4.07 10.01
N VAL A 175 19.80 3.77 10.52
CA VAL A 175 18.71 4.74 10.59
C VAL A 175 19.13 5.85 11.58
N PRO A 176 19.02 7.15 11.24
CA PRO A 176 19.34 8.23 12.16
C PRO A 176 18.61 8.07 13.50
N ASN A 177 19.31 8.36 14.61
CA ASN A 177 18.80 8.09 15.96
C ASN A 177 17.47 8.78 16.25
N ASP A 178 17.26 9.99 15.78
CA ASP A 178 16.02 10.74 15.94
C ASP A 178 14.85 10.10 15.15
N VAL A 179 15.12 9.60 13.95
CA VAL A 179 14.14 8.82 13.16
C VAL A 179 13.84 7.50 13.85
N ALA A 180 14.87 6.75 14.28
CA ALA A 180 14.70 5.48 14.95
C ALA A 180 13.87 5.64 16.24
N GLU A 181 14.14 6.70 17.03
CA GLU A 181 13.39 6.98 18.26
C GLU A 181 11.95 7.43 17.97
N ALA A 182 11.73 8.18 16.90
CA ALA A 182 10.37 8.53 16.45
C ALA A 182 9.56 7.28 16.05
N VAL A 183 10.18 6.31 15.34
CA VAL A 183 9.56 5.02 14.98
C VAL A 183 9.26 4.19 16.22
N ARG A 184 10.20 4.09 17.20
CA ARG A 184 9.95 3.41 18.48
C ARG A 184 8.83 4.07 19.27
N GLY A 185 8.82 5.41 19.30
CA GLY A 185 7.75 6.20 19.94
C GLY A 185 6.39 5.90 19.35
N ALA A 186 6.29 5.86 18.01
CA ALA A 186 5.06 5.48 17.30
C ALA A 186 4.56 4.08 17.70
N TYR A 187 5.47 3.12 17.84
CA TYR A 187 5.12 1.77 18.28
C TYR A 187 4.61 1.75 19.73
N ARG A 188 5.34 2.43 20.66
CA ARG A 188 4.90 2.56 22.06
C ARG A 188 3.53 3.22 22.20
N ASP A 189 3.20 4.17 21.36
CA ASP A 189 1.89 4.82 21.37
C ASP A 189 0.77 3.84 20.96
N ILE A 190 0.99 3.04 19.90
CA ILE A 190 0.05 2.00 19.49
C ILE A 190 -0.12 0.94 20.60
N CYS A 191 0.98 0.50 21.21
CA CYS A 191 0.94 -0.43 22.35
C CYS A 191 0.12 0.11 23.52
N ARG A 192 0.30 1.39 23.87
CA ARG A 192 -0.44 2.05 24.95
C ARG A 192 -1.94 2.14 24.64
N GLU A 193 -2.31 2.47 23.40
CA GLU A 193 -3.72 2.54 22.95
C GLU A 193 -4.41 1.17 22.98
N ASN A 194 -3.64 0.09 22.84
CA ASN A 194 -4.13 -1.28 22.88
C ASN A 194 -3.98 -1.96 24.26
N GLU A 195 -3.41 -1.27 25.24
CA GLU A 195 -3.12 -1.82 26.56
C GLU A 195 -2.28 -3.13 26.51
N ASP A 196 -1.41 -3.24 25.48
CA ASP A 196 -0.56 -4.42 25.22
C ASP A 196 0.82 -3.99 24.72
N ASP A 197 1.85 -4.17 25.54
CA ASP A 197 3.24 -3.78 25.25
C ASP A 197 3.87 -4.53 24.07
N MET A 198 3.23 -5.62 23.63
CA MET A 198 3.68 -6.48 22.53
C MET A 198 2.67 -6.50 21.37
N THR A 199 1.92 -5.43 21.18
CA THR A 199 0.94 -5.31 20.09
C THR A 199 1.60 -5.59 18.74
N PRO A 200 1.14 -6.59 17.98
CA PRO A 200 1.61 -6.82 16.62
C PRO A 200 1.20 -5.67 15.70
N VAL A 201 2.12 -5.23 14.86
CA VAL A 201 1.85 -4.18 13.87
C VAL A 201 2.22 -4.62 12.45
N ALA A 202 1.49 -4.09 11.48
CA ALA A 202 1.89 -4.08 10.09
C ALA A 202 2.68 -2.80 9.82
N VAL A 203 3.84 -2.93 9.18
CA VAL A 203 4.65 -1.81 8.68
C VAL A 203 4.53 -1.83 7.16
N ARG A 204 3.93 -0.79 6.59
CA ARG A 204 3.48 -0.75 5.19
C ARG A 204 3.88 0.56 4.54
N SER A 205 4.34 0.51 3.30
CA SER A 205 4.55 1.72 2.51
C SER A 205 3.25 2.49 2.27
N SER A 206 3.39 3.80 2.19
CA SER A 206 2.33 4.73 1.83
C SER A 206 2.93 5.86 0.99
N ALA A 207 2.99 5.67 -0.32
CA ALA A 207 3.56 6.68 -1.21
C ALA A 207 2.55 7.78 -1.54
N ALA A 208 3.04 8.98 -1.85
CA ALA A 208 2.20 10.06 -2.35
C ALA A 208 1.59 9.65 -3.70
N GLY A 209 0.26 9.78 -3.83
CA GLY A 209 -0.48 9.36 -5.02
C GLY A 209 -0.81 7.87 -5.07
N GLU A 210 -0.33 7.07 -4.13
CA GLU A 210 -0.80 5.69 -3.92
C GLU A 210 -2.27 5.72 -3.47
N ASP A 211 -3.07 4.77 -3.97
CA ASP A 211 -4.52 4.72 -3.71
C ASP A 211 -5.30 5.95 -4.21
N SER A 212 -4.75 6.67 -5.21
CA SER A 212 -5.46 7.76 -5.89
C SER A 212 -6.42 7.22 -6.96
N ARG A 213 -7.43 8.03 -7.34
CA ARG A 213 -8.42 7.66 -8.37
C ARG A 213 -7.80 7.26 -9.73
N LYS A 214 -6.63 7.78 -10.05
CA LYS A 214 -6.02 7.63 -11.38
C LYS A 214 -4.99 6.54 -11.50
N LYS A 215 -4.47 6.01 -10.37
CA LYS A 215 -3.34 5.08 -10.40
C LYS A 215 -3.41 4.12 -9.22
N ALA A 216 -3.47 2.84 -9.50
CA ALA A 216 -3.34 1.79 -8.49
C ALA A 216 -1.86 1.39 -8.37
N PHE A 217 -1.22 1.78 -7.30
CA PHE A 217 0.14 1.33 -6.93
C PHE A 217 0.13 0.01 -6.16
N ALA A 218 -0.96 -0.76 -6.25
CA ALA A 218 -1.12 -1.97 -5.47
C ALA A 218 0.06 -2.94 -5.66
N GLY A 219 0.69 -3.33 -4.55
CA GLY A 219 1.74 -4.33 -4.53
C GLY A 219 3.10 -3.91 -5.10
N LEU A 220 3.34 -2.63 -5.35
CA LEU A 220 4.65 -2.16 -5.83
C LEU A 220 5.72 -2.15 -4.75
N GLN A 221 5.33 -1.91 -3.50
CA GLN A 221 6.23 -1.85 -2.35
C GLN A 221 5.88 -2.96 -1.35
N ASP A 222 6.78 -3.16 -0.40
CA ASP A 222 6.68 -4.28 0.52
C ASP A 222 5.79 -3.96 1.73
N THR A 223 5.28 -5.00 2.38
CA THR A 223 4.54 -4.93 3.65
C THR A 223 5.12 -5.96 4.61
N TYR A 224 5.40 -5.54 5.83
CA TYR A 224 5.94 -6.41 6.88
C TYR A 224 4.88 -6.60 7.95
N LEU A 225 4.35 -7.81 8.03
CA LEU A 225 3.27 -8.19 8.94
C LEU A 225 3.82 -8.79 10.24
N ASN A 226 3.03 -8.69 11.31
CA ASN A 226 3.31 -9.28 12.61
C ASN A 226 4.68 -8.85 13.18
N MET A 227 4.98 -7.56 13.05
CA MET A 227 6.19 -6.97 13.64
C MET A 227 5.90 -6.64 15.10
N VAL A 228 6.74 -7.18 16.00
CA VAL A 228 6.57 -7.04 17.46
C VAL A 228 7.88 -6.59 18.09
N GLY A 229 7.83 -5.50 18.84
CA GLY A 229 8.97 -4.92 19.56
C GLY A 229 9.65 -3.77 18.82
N GLU A 230 10.18 -2.83 19.60
CA GLU A 230 10.72 -1.55 19.13
C GLU A 230 11.82 -1.68 18.07
N ASP A 231 12.76 -2.60 18.26
CA ASP A 231 13.86 -2.77 17.30
C ASP A 231 13.38 -3.42 15.99
N LYS A 232 12.38 -4.31 16.07
CA LYS A 232 11.81 -4.96 14.90
C LYS A 232 11.03 -3.98 14.02
N VAL A 233 10.31 -3.02 14.61
CA VAL A 233 9.61 -2.01 13.83
C VAL A 233 10.57 -1.01 13.18
N VAL A 234 11.70 -0.68 13.81
CA VAL A 234 12.77 0.13 13.18
C VAL A 234 13.41 -0.63 12.03
N GLU A 235 13.68 -1.92 12.20
CA GLU A 235 14.20 -2.79 11.13
C GLU A 235 13.21 -2.86 9.95
N ALA A 236 11.91 -3.05 10.21
CA ALA A 236 10.87 -3.08 9.19
C ALA A 236 10.72 -1.73 8.48
N TYR A 237 10.76 -0.61 9.20
CA TYR A 237 10.80 0.73 8.62
C TYR A 237 11.98 0.89 7.65
N HIS A 238 13.16 0.45 8.04
CA HIS A 238 14.37 0.52 7.21
C HIS A 238 14.23 -0.33 5.93
N TRP A 239 13.68 -1.54 6.05
CA TRP A 239 13.37 -2.38 4.89
C TRP A 239 12.35 -1.71 3.96
N ASP A 240 11.33 -1.09 4.53
CA ASP A 240 10.29 -0.40 3.75
C ASP A 240 10.88 0.81 3.00
N CYS A 241 11.78 1.58 3.63
CA CYS A 241 12.53 2.63 2.95
C CYS A 241 13.31 2.11 1.73
N SER A 242 13.91 0.92 1.83
CA SER A 242 14.62 0.32 0.71
C SER A 242 13.67 -0.14 -0.40
N SER A 243 12.46 -0.58 -0.07
CA SER A 243 11.46 -1.08 -1.00
C SER A 243 10.97 -0.02 -2.00
N ALA A 244 11.10 1.26 -1.66
CA ALA A 244 10.83 2.37 -2.57
C ALA A 244 11.63 2.28 -3.89
N TYR A 245 12.74 1.57 -3.87
CA TYR A 245 13.63 1.33 -5.01
C TYR A 245 13.66 -0.13 -5.46
N ASN A 246 12.69 -0.95 -5.08
CA ASN A 246 12.63 -2.33 -5.54
C ASN A 246 12.36 -2.39 -7.06
N LEU A 247 12.65 -3.54 -7.67
CA LEU A 247 12.58 -3.69 -9.12
C LEU A 247 11.18 -3.36 -9.68
N ARG A 248 10.11 -3.73 -8.97
CA ARG A 248 8.73 -3.45 -9.38
C ARG A 248 8.46 -1.94 -9.41
N SER A 249 8.82 -1.23 -8.34
CA SER A 249 8.66 0.24 -8.26
C SER A 249 9.47 0.95 -9.35
N MET A 250 10.72 0.52 -9.60
CA MET A 250 11.57 1.11 -10.63
C MET A 250 11.03 0.84 -12.04
N THR A 251 10.58 -0.38 -12.32
CA THR A 251 9.99 -0.75 -13.62
C THR A 251 8.74 0.08 -13.89
N TYR A 252 7.83 0.15 -12.92
CA TYR A 252 6.59 0.92 -13.06
C TYR A 252 6.85 2.40 -13.35
N ARG A 253 7.78 3.03 -12.62
CA ARG A 253 8.16 4.44 -12.83
C ARG A 253 8.73 4.64 -14.23
N ARG A 254 9.58 3.71 -14.69
CA ARG A 254 10.15 3.76 -16.03
C ARG A 254 9.07 3.68 -17.11
N GLU A 255 8.15 2.72 -16.99
CA GLU A 255 7.04 2.56 -17.92
C GLU A 255 6.17 3.82 -17.97
N ALA A 256 5.81 4.39 -16.82
CA ALA A 256 5.02 5.62 -16.74
C ALA A 256 5.71 6.82 -17.46
N ILE A 257 7.04 6.94 -17.34
CA ILE A 257 7.81 7.99 -18.05
C ILE A 257 7.84 7.71 -19.55
N LEU A 258 8.08 6.47 -19.97
CA LEU A 258 8.14 6.09 -21.39
C LEU A 258 6.80 6.28 -22.08
N ASP A 259 5.69 5.91 -21.44
CA ASP A 259 4.33 6.13 -21.95
C ASP A 259 4.02 7.63 -22.11
N ALA A 260 4.43 8.45 -21.13
CA ALA A 260 4.26 9.88 -21.21
C ALA A 260 5.12 10.53 -22.31
N LEU A 261 6.34 10.03 -22.54
CA LEU A 261 7.20 10.46 -23.64
C LEU A 261 6.57 10.14 -25.00
N ALA A 262 6.07 8.90 -25.18
CA ALA A 262 5.38 8.50 -26.42
C ALA A 262 4.13 9.35 -26.67
N LYS A 263 3.34 9.63 -25.63
CA LYS A 263 2.16 10.48 -25.73
C LYS A 263 2.51 11.94 -26.03
N ALA A 264 3.59 12.47 -25.47
CA ALA A 264 4.07 13.82 -25.78
C ALA A 264 4.49 13.94 -27.25
N GLU A 265 5.16 12.90 -27.80
CA GLU A 265 5.54 12.84 -29.22
C GLU A 265 4.29 12.76 -30.13
N GLU A 266 3.29 11.94 -29.77
CA GLU A 266 2.04 11.80 -30.54
C GLU A 266 1.22 13.10 -30.55
N THR A 267 1.12 13.79 -29.42
CA THR A 267 0.28 14.99 -29.26
C THR A 267 0.99 16.30 -29.58
N GLY A 268 2.32 16.32 -29.63
CA GLY A 268 3.14 17.51 -29.73
C GLY A 268 3.16 18.36 -28.44
N ASP A 269 2.67 17.81 -27.30
CA ASP A 269 2.63 18.48 -25.99
C ASP A 269 3.76 18.01 -25.08
N GLU A 270 4.87 18.72 -25.10
CA GLU A 270 6.07 18.43 -24.29
C GLU A 270 5.79 18.49 -22.77
N SER A 271 4.74 19.21 -22.33
CA SER A 271 4.41 19.34 -20.92
C SER A 271 4.01 17.99 -20.29
N ILE A 272 3.50 17.06 -21.08
CA ILE A 272 3.17 15.70 -20.64
C ILE A 272 4.43 14.96 -20.17
N ALA A 273 5.50 15.04 -20.97
CA ALA A 273 6.77 14.40 -20.66
C ALA A 273 7.49 15.06 -19.47
N GLU A 274 7.45 16.40 -19.39
CA GLU A 274 8.04 17.15 -18.27
C GLU A 274 7.34 16.84 -16.95
N ASN A 275 6.00 16.85 -16.94
CA ASN A 275 5.22 16.50 -15.74
C ASN A 275 5.47 15.06 -15.29
N ALA A 276 5.55 14.11 -16.23
CA ALA A 276 5.87 12.72 -15.89
C ALA A 276 7.28 12.57 -15.30
N LYS A 277 8.27 13.26 -15.85
CA LYS A 277 9.63 13.25 -15.28
C LYS A 277 9.65 13.84 -13.87
N LEU A 278 8.91 14.91 -13.61
CA LEU A 278 8.80 15.50 -12.26
C LEU A 278 8.07 14.57 -11.28
N GLU A 279 7.04 13.87 -11.73
CA GLU A 279 6.23 13.00 -10.87
C GLU A 279 6.91 11.64 -10.62
N TRP A 280 7.55 11.07 -11.64
CA TRP A 280 8.01 9.68 -11.64
C TRP A 280 9.52 9.51 -11.55
N ALA A 281 10.30 10.60 -11.65
CA ALA A 281 11.73 10.49 -11.49
C ALA A 281 12.10 9.88 -10.13
N ILE A 282 13.05 8.96 -10.17
CA ILE A 282 13.49 8.26 -8.96
C ILE A 282 14.15 9.23 -7.98
N GLU A 283 14.77 10.28 -8.48
CA GLU A 283 15.36 11.36 -7.69
C GLU A 283 14.33 12.07 -6.79
N HIS A 284 13.06 12.06 -7.21
CA HIS A 284 11.92 12.63 -6.48
C HIS A 284 11.15 11.60 -5.66
N THR A 285 11.70 10.38 -5.50
CA THR A 285 11.05 9.35 -4.68
C THR A 285 10.83 9.86 -3.27
N SER A 286 9.58 9.80 -2.84
CA SER A 286 9.15 10.13 -1.48
C SER A 286 8.34 8.96 -0.94
N LEU A 287 8.65 8.55 0.27
CA LEU A 287 7.99 7.44 0.95
C LEU A 287 7.58 7.86 2.34
N SER A 288 6.36 7.59 2.71
CA SER A 288 5.92 7.51 4.10
C SER A 288 5.58 6.07 4.45
N VAL A 289 5.54 5.77 5.74
CA VAL A 289 5.29 4.41 6.22
C VAL A 289 4.09 4.42 7.17
N CYS A 290 3.16 3.50 6.96
CA CYS A 290 2.05 3.24 7.86
C CYS A 290 2.45 2.16 8.86
N MET A 291 2.49 2.48 10.13
CA MET A 291 2.54 1.50 11.21
C MET A 291 1.14 1.35 11.78
N MET A 292 0.53 0.18 11.59
CA MET A 292 -0.86 -0.09 11.95
C MET A 292 -0.96 -1.30 12.86
N GLN A 293 -1.75 -1.22 13.92
CA GLN A 293 -2.13 -2.36 14.74
C GLN A 293 -2.65 -3.50 13.87
N MET A 294 -2.15 -4.70 14.07
CA MET A 294 -2.70 -5.89 13.44
C MET A 294 -3.81 -6.48 14.28
N ILE A 295 -4.93 -6.71 13.63
CA ILE A 295 -6.06 -7.44 14.21
C ILE A 295 -5.83 -8.93 13.96
N ASN A 296 -6.10 -9.77 14.97
CA ASN A 296 -6.09 -11.23 14.80
C ASN A 296 -7.45 -11.71 14.29
N PRO A 297 -7.63 -11.88 12.98
CA PRO A 297 -8.94 -12.13 12.41
C PRO A 297 -9.29 -13.61 12.39
N VAL A 298 -10.58 -13.91 12.54
CA VAL A 298 -11.15 -15.19 12.19
C VAL A 298 -11.52 -15.22 10.70
N ILE A 299 -11.99 -14.10 10.19
CA ILE A 299 -12.45 -13.90 8.82
C ILE A 299 -11.87 -12.59 8.30
N SER A 300 -11.45 -12.58 7.04
CA SER A 300 -11.06 -11.35 6.34
C SER A 300 -11.52 -11.40 4.88
N GLY A 301 -11.51 -10.24 4.25
CA GLY A 301 -11.88 -10.17 2.84
C GLY A 301 -11.77 -8.77 2.26
N THR A 302 -12.18 -8.69 1.00
CA THR A 302 -12.35 -7.44 0.27
C THR A 302 -13.82 -7.19 -0.01
N ALA A 303 -14.22 -5.93 -0.04
CA ALA A 303 -15.60 -5.56 -0.36
C ALA A 303 -15.63 -4.27 -1.19
N PHE A 304 -16.47 -4.30 -2.23
CA PHE A 304 -16.61 -3.20 -3.18
C PHE A 304 -18.04 -2.65 -3.14
N SER A 305 -18.19 -1.32 -3.23
CA SER A 305 -19.51 -0.68 -3.33
C SER A 305 -20.12 -0.78 -4.74
N ALA A 306 -19.75 -1.83 -5.49
CA ALA A 306 -20.27 -2.20 -6.79
C ALA A 306 -19.90 -3.66 -7.11
N ASP A 307 -20.47 -4.24 -8.18
CA ASP A 307 -19.94 -5.44 -8.81
C ASP A 307 -18.73 -5.08 -9.69
N THR A 308 -17.55 -5.57 -9.35
CA THR A 308 -16.30 -5.25 -10.05
C THR A 308 -16.23 -5.80 -11.48
N ALA A 309 -17.01 -6.83 -11.80
CA ALA A 309 -17.05 -7.41 -13.15
C ALA A 309 -17.82 -6.53 -14.14
N THR A 310 -18.87 -5.87 -13.66
CA THR A 310 -19.81 -5.13 -14.51
C THR A 310 -19.88 -3.63 -14.22
N GLY A 311 -19.27 -3.15 -13.13
CA GLY A 311 -19.43 -1.79 -12.63
C GLY A 311 -20.84 -1.50 -12.07
N CYS A 312 -21.69 -2.52 -11.92
CA CYS A 312 -23.06 -2.35 -11.47
C CYS A 312 -23.08 -1.97 -9.98
N ARG A 313 -23.69 -0.83 -9.67
CA ARG A 313 -23.90 -0.30 -8.31
C ARG A 313 -25.29 -0.60 -7.75
N GLY A 314 -26.07 -1.38 -8.47
CA GLY A 314 -27.51 -1.57 -8.19
C GLY A 314 -28.36 -0.50 -8.90
N THR A 315 -29.54 -0.25 -8.36
CA THR A 315 -30.47 0.80 -8.85
C THR A 315 -30.49 1.95 -7.87
N ASP A 316 -31.11 3.08 -8.25
CA ASP A 316 -31.23 4.29 -7.39
C ASP A 316 -31.74 4.05 -5.96
N ARG A 317 -32.36 2.90 -5.72
CA ARG A 317 -32.90 2.48 -4.43
C ARG A 317 -32.33 1.15 -3.89
N ARG A 318 -31.36 0.54 -4.59
CA ARG A 318 -30.82 -0.79 -4.28
C ARG A 318 -29.32 -0.77 -4.49
N GLU A 319 -28.59 -0.28 -3.51
CA GLU A 319 -27.13 -0.27 -3.54
C GLU A 319 -26.59 -1.69 -3.41
N LEU A 320 -25.77 -2.08 -4.38
CA LEU A 320 -25.08 -3.35 -4.40
C LEU A 320 -23.70 -3.23 -3.76
N VAL A 321 -23.38 -4.18 -2.88
CA VAL A 321 -22.01 -4.42 -2.39
C VAL A 321 -21.61 -5.84 -2.75
N SER A 322 -20.44 -6.00 -3.38
CA SER A 322 -19.82 -7.32 -3.60
C SER A 322 -18.75 -7.54 -2.53
N ILE A 323 -18.71 -8.76 -1.97
CA ILE A 323 -17.82 -9.15 -0.89
C ILE A 323 -17.13 -10.45 -1.27
N ASP A 324 -15.82 -10.53 -1.16
CA ASP A 324 -15.01 -11.73 -1.24
C ASP A 324 -14.43 -12.02 0.16
N ALA A 325 -14.72 -13.18 0.76
CA ALA A 325 -14.36 -13.47 2.14
C ALA A 325 -13.77 -14.88 2.32
N SER A 326 -12.77 -14.99 3.19
CA SER A 326 -12.16 -16.27 3.59
C SER A 326 -11.73 -16.24 5.06
N TYR A 327 -11.19 -17.35 5.54
CA TYR A 327 -10.69 -17.50 6.91
C TYR A 327 -9.30 -16.90 7.07
N GLY A 328 -8.99 -16.43 8.29
CA GLY A 328 -7.68 -15.90 8.67
C GLY A 328 -7.39 -14.50 8.12
N LEU A 329 -6.12 -14.20 7.87
CA LEU A 329 -5.62 -12.91 7.39
C LEU A 329 -6.04 -12.63 5.93
N GLY A 330 -6.34 -11.37 5.62
CA GLY A 330 -6.76 -10.91 4.29
C GLY A 330 -5.75 -11.16 3.18
N GLU A 331 -4.47 -11.36 3.53
CA GLU A 331 -3.39 -11.70 2.60
C GLU A 331 -3.73 -12.89 1.68
N ALA A 332 -4.48 -13.90 2.20
CA ALA A 332 -4.90 -15.05 1.41
C ALA A 332 -5.87 -14.67 0.28
N VAL A 333 -6.80 -13.74 0.55
CA VAL A 333 -7.79 -13.25 -0.43
C VAL A 333 -7.16 -12.26 -1.40
N VAL A 334 -6.47 -11.24 -0.89
CA VAL A 334 -5.82 -10.19 -1.70
C VAL A 334 -4.73 -10.76 -2.59
N GLY A 335 -3.94 -11.72 -2.07
CA GLY A 335 -2.88 -12.41 -2.82
C GLY A 335 -3.37 -13.49 -3.79
N GLY A 336 -4.69 -13.76 -3.84
CA GLY A 336 -5.27 -14.77 -4.73
C GLY A 336 -4.86 -16.21 -4.40
N LYS A 337 -4.44 -16.48 -3.15
CA LYS A 337 -4.00 -17.80 -2.70
C LYS A 337 -5.16 -18.75 -2.44
N VAL A 338 -6.36 -18.23 -2.24
CA VAL A 338 -7.61 -19.01 -2.03
C VAL A 338 -8.69 -18.50 -2.97
N THR A 339 -9.65 -19.37 -3.28
CA THR A 339 -10.92 -18.96 -3.90
C THR A 339 -11.90 -18.61 -2.78
N PRO A 340 -12.16 -17.30 -2.51
CA PRO A 340 -13.02 -16.88 -1.42
C PRO A 340 -14.51 -17.20 -1.66
N ASP A 341 -15.31 -17.17 -0.60
CA ASP A 341 -16.76 -17.04 -0.75
C ASP A 341 -17.08 -15.68 -1.36
N LYS A 342 -17.91 -15.67 -2.39
CA LYS A 342 -18.39 -14.43 -3.01
C LYS A 342 -19.83 -14.17 -2.59
N LEU A 343 -20.08 -12.95 -2.13
CA LEU A 343 -21.40 -12.51 -1.69
C LEU A 343 -21.79 -11.22 -2.41
N TYR A 344 -23.05 -11.13 -2.80
CA TYR A 344 -23.66 -9.92 -3.32
C TYR A 344 -24.77 -9.49 -2.39
N VAL A 345 -24.66 -8.32 -1.79
CA VAL A 345 -25.60 -7.77 -0.82
C VAL A 345 -26.33 -6.60 -1.43
N PHE A 346 -27.64 -6.75 -1.59
CA PHE A 346 -28.53 -5.73 -2.16
C PHE A 346 -29.42 -5.14 -1.08
N GLN A 347 -29.48 -3.84 -1.00
CA GLN A 347 -30.46 -3.17 -0.15
C GLN A 347 -31.85 -3.20 -0.81
N ARG A 348 -32.85 -3.57 -0.05
CA ARG A 348 -34.26 -3.57 -0.48
C ARG A 348 -34.92 -2.22 -0.22
N ASP A 349 -36.05 -1.96 -0.91
CA ASP A 349 -36.82 -0.73 -0.73
C ASP A 349 -37.42 -0.58 0.70
N ASP A 350 -37.61 -1.70 1.40
CA ASP A 350 -38.09 -1.74 2.79
C ASP A 350 -36.98 -1.60 3.85
N GLY A 351 -35.73 -1.39 3.40
CA GLY A 351 -34.53 -1.29 4.26
C GLY A 351 -33.92 -2.62 4.65
N GLY A 352 -34.52 -3.77 4.22
CA GLY A 352 -33.92 -5.10 4.39
C GLY A 352 -32.82 -5.36 3.38
N GLU A 353 -32.09 -6.46 3.58
CA GLU A 353 -31.01 -6.88 2.69
C GLU A 353 -31.36 -8.20 1.98
N VAL A 354 -30.88 -8.36 0.77
CA VAL A 354 -30.88 -9.63 0.03
C VAL A 354 -29.44 -10.04 -0.19
N VAL A 355 -29.06 -11.24 0.24
CA VAL A 355 -27.72 -11.78 0.11
C VAL A 355 -27.72 -12.96 -0.86
N ILE A 356 -27.02 -12.81 -1.97
CA ILE A 356 -26.73 -13.91 -2.91
C ILE A 356 -25.31 -14.38 -2.61
N ARG A 357 -25.12 -15.70 -2.52
CA ARG A 357 -23.84 -16.30 -2.12
C ARG A 357 -23.37 -17.34 -3.13
N GLN A 358 -22.07 -17.33 -3.41
CA GLN A 358 -21.34 -18.35 -4.14
C GLN A 358 -20.22 -18.88 -3.26
N MET A 359 -20.21 -20.18 -2.98
CA MET A 359 -19.20 -20.80 -2.13
C MET A 359 -17.88 -20.90 -2.86
N GLY A 360 -16.79 -20.51 -2.19
CA GLY A 360 -15.42 -20.67 -2.66
C GLY A 360 -14.76 -21.96 -2.17
N CYS A 361 -13.55 -22.20 -2.62
CA CYS A 361 -12.68 -23.25 -2.11
C CYS A 361 -11.69 -22.61 -1.13
N LYS A 362 -11.95 -22.75 0.17
CA LYS A 362 -11.17 -22.14 1.26
C LYS A 362 -10.33 -23.22 1.94
N ASP A 363 -9.46 -23.86 1.18
CA ASP A 363 -8.65 -25.00 1.60
C ASP A 363 -7.45 -24.63 2.48
N MET A 364 -7.10 -23.34 2.52
CA MET A 364 -6.03 -22.82 3.36
C MET A 364 -6.40 -21.46 3.96
N LYS A 365 -5.71 -21.08 5.01
CA LYS A 365 -5.74 -19.74 5.63
C LYS A 365 -4.35 -19.29 6.03
N ILE A 366 -4.14 -17.99 6.09
CA ILE A 366 -2.92 -17.39 6.60
C ILE A 366 -3.20 -16.92 8.04
N VAL A 367 -2.28 -17.21 8.93
CA VAL A 367 -2.33 -16.86 10.35
C VAL A 367 -0.99 -16.27 10.80
N TYR A 368 -0.96 -15.64 11.96
CA TYR A 368 0.30 -15.19 12.57
C TYR A 368 1.22 -16.38 12.84
N ASP A 369 2.52 -16.19 12.60
CA ASP A 369 3.55 -17.09 13.12
C ASP A 369 4.06 -16.55 14.46
N GLU A 370 4.25 -17.43 15.43
CA GLU A 370 4.75 -17.08 16.76
C GLU A 370 6.16 -16.47 16.75
N ARG A 371 6.92 -16.71 15.67
CA ARG A 371 8.27 -16.18 15.46
C ARG A 371 8.29 -14.82 14.77
N GLY A 372 7.12 -14.26 14.48
CA GLY A 372 6.93 -13.07 13.65
C GLY A 372 6.62 -13.43 12.19
N GLY A 373 5.98 -12.50 11.48
CA GLY A 373 5.45 -12.76 10.13
C GLY A 373 4.19 -13.61 10.14
N THR A 374 3.90 -14.24 9.01
CA THR A 374 2.70 -15.03 8.78
C THR A 374 3.05 -16.43 8.26
N ARG A 375 2.14 -17.38 8.42
CA ARG A 375 2.28 -18.74 7.89
C ARG A 375 0.97 -19.27 7.35
N GLU A 376 1.07 -20.16 6.38
CA GLU A 376 -0.05 -20.88 5.80
C GLU A 376 -0.46 -22.06 6.68
N VAL A 377 -1.77 -22.28 6.79
CA VAL A 377 -2.36 -23.40 7.55
C VAL A 377 -3.50 -23.98 6.71
N GLU A 378 -3.54 -25.30 6.59
CA GLU A 378 -4.64 -26.00 5.94
C GLU A 378 -5.95 -25.79 6.70
N VAL A 379 -7.04 -25.65 5.96
CA VAL A 379 -8.41 -25.62 6.48
C VAL A 379 -9.02 -26.99 6.26
N SER A 380 -9.66 -27.54 7.30
CA SER A 380 -10.31 -28.85 7.17
C SER A 380 -11.44 -28.82 6.13
N GLU A 381 -11.71 -29.94 5.44
CA GLU A 381 -12.78 -30.03 4.45
C GLU A 381 -14.15 -29.60 5.02
N LEU A 382 -14.45 -29.95 6.28
CA LEU A 382 -15.69 -29.58 6.94
C LEU A 382 -15.77 -28.07 7.21
N GLU A 383 -14.65 -27.40 7.51
CA GLU A 383 -14.57 -25.94 7.70
C GLU A 383 -14.67 -25.24 6.33
N ALA A 384 -13.98 -25.74 5.31
CA ALA A 384 -14.00 -25.19 3.95
C ALA A 384 -15.40 -25.18 3.33
N LEU A 385 -16.25 -26.16 3.67
CA LEU A 385 -17.64 -26.24 3.24
C LEU A 385 -18.62 -25.36 4.03
N ARG A 386 -18.14 -24.58 5.00
CA ARG A 386 -18.97 -23.59 5.70
C ARG A 386 -18.76 -22.21 5.07
N TRP A 387 -19.81 -21.39 5.13
CA TRP A 387 -19.68 -19.98 4.76
C TRP A 387 -18.72 -19.26 5.70
N ALA A 388 -17.77 -18.51 5.17
CA ALA A 388 -16.87 -17.69 5.96
C ALA A 388 -17.67 -16.62 6.73
N LEU A 389 -18.63 -15.97 6.07
CA LEU A 389 -19.50 -14.98 6.68
C LEU A 389 -20.91 -15.53 6.97
N SER A 390 -21.46 -15.25 8.13
CA SER A 390 -22.90 -15.32 8.38
C SER A 390 -23.64 -14.22 7.60
N LEU A 391 -24.96 -14.36 7.44
CA LEU A 391 -25.76 -13.32 6.77
C LEU A 391 -25.67 -11.95 7.49
N SER A 392 -25.76 -11.95 8.81
CA SER A 392 -25.68 -10.72 9.59
C SER A 392 -24.29 -10.05 9.52
N GLN A 393 -23.22 -10.84 9.42
CA GLN A 393 -21.87 -10.30 9.19
C GLN A 393 -21.76 -9.69 7.80
N ALA A 394 -22.28 -10.33 6.75
CA ALA A 394 -22.30 -9.80 5.39
C ALA A 394 -23.09 -8.47 5.31
N GLU A 395 -24.24 -8.39 5.98
CA GLU A 395 -25.04 -7.15 6.09
C GLU A 395 -24.24 -6.03 6.78
N ARG A 396 -23.56 -6.31 7.90
CA ARG A 396 -22.71 -5.32 8.59
C ARG A 396 -21.57 -4.83 7.73
N VAL A 397 -20.88 -5.73 7.01
CA VAL A 397 -19.82 -5.36 6.06
C VAL A 397 -20.40 -4.45 4.98
N ALA A 398 -21.51 -4.84 4.36
CA ALA A 398 -22.15 -4.05 3.31
C ALA A 398 -22.58 -2.64 3.79
N GLN A 399 -23.14 -2.52 4.99
CA GLN A 399 -23.49 -1.24 5.59
C GLN A 399 -22.25 -0.34 5.80
N GLY A 400 -21.14 -0.93 6.28
CA GLY A 400 -19.89 -0.22 6.44
C GLY A 400 -19.34 0.30 5.11
N VAL A 401 -19.28 -0.56 4.07
CA VAL A 401 -18.83 -0.20 2.73
C VAL A 401 -19.67 0.94 2.12
N ARG A 402 -20.99 0.90 2.28
CA ARG A 402 -21.88 2.00 1.85
C ARG A 402 -21.59 3.28 2.61
N SER A 403 -21.31 3.18 3.92
CA SER A 403 -20.95 4.36 4.74
C SER A 403 -19.63 4.98 4.28
N VAL A 404 -18.63 4.15 3.96
CA VAL A 404 -17.36 4.59 3.38
C VAL A 404 -17.61 5.25 2.03
N SER A 405 -18.29 4.59 1.09
CA SER A 405 -18.60 5.14 -0.24
C SER A 405 -19.31 6.50 -0.13
N LYS A 406 -20.30 6.60 0.75
CA LYS A 406 -21.03 7.86 1.00
C LYS A 406 -20.13 8.98 1.54
N ALA A 407 -19.19 8.68 2.44
CA ALA A 407 -18.24 9.65 2.96
C ALA A 407 -17.30 10.18 1.87
N TYR A 408 -16.98 9.34 0.88
CA TYR A 408 -16.19 9.71 -0.29
C TYR A 408 -17.02 10.28 -1.46
N GLY A 409 -18.23 10.77 -1.19
CA GLY A 409 -19.10 11.42 -2.19
C GLY A 409 -19.81 10.43 -3.11
N GLY A 410 -19.96 9.18 -2.69
CA GLY A 410 -20.68 8.15 -3.40
C GLY A 410 -19.90 7.50 -4.55
N ILE A 411 -18.58 7.59 -4.59
CA ILE A 411 -17.73 6.87 -5.56
C ILE A 411 -17.65 5.38 -5.20
N ILE A 412 -17.28 4.55 -6.17
CA ILE A 412 -17.04 3.14 -5.93
C ILE A 412 -15.75 3.01 -5.09
N MET A 413 -15.88 2.31 -3.96
CA MET A 413 -14.78 2.05 -3.03
C MET A 413 -14.40 0.57 -3.06
N ASP A 414 -13.10 0.32 -2.99
CA ASP A 414 -12.45 -0.94 -2.67
C ASP A 414 -12.03 -0.89 -1.20
N THR A 415 -12.52 -1.84 -0.40
CA THR A 415 -12.28 -1.88 1.04
C THR A 415 -11.77 -3.24 1.47
N GLU A 416 -10.76 -3.27 2.34
CA GLU A 416 -10.33 -4.48 3.03
C GLU A 416 -10.90 -4.47 4.44
N PHE A 417 -11.47 -5.59 4.86
CA PHE A 417 -12.07 -5.76 6.18
C PHE A 417 -11.61 -7.03 6.87
N CYS A 418 -11.77 -7.06 8.18
CA CYS A 418 -11.65 -8.30 8.94
C CYS A 418 -12.63 -8.34 10.12
N ILE A 419 -12.93 -9.55 10.59
CA ILE A 419 -13.75 -9.82 11.77
C ILE A 419 -12.93 -10.63 12.75
N ASP A 420 -12.79 -10.11 13.97
CA ASP A 420 -12.03 -10.77 15.03
C ASP A 420 -12.86 -11.85 15.78
N ALA A 421 -12.23 -12.54 16.72
CA ALA A 421 -12.87 -13.59 17.51
C ALA A 421 -14.03 -13.10 18.41
N ASN A 422 -14.12 -11.80 18.64
CA ASN A 422 -15.20 -11.16 19.40
C ASN A 422 -16.34 -10.68 18.48
N ASP A 423 -16.35 -11.11 17.22
CA ASP A 423 -17.31 -10.68 16.19
C ASP A 423 -17.27 -9.17 15.89
N LYS A 424 -16.16 -8.49 16.17
CA LYS A 424 -15.97 -7.07 15.88
C LYS A 424 -15.46 -6.91 14.45
N LEU A 425 -16.16 -6.07 13.69
CA LEU A 425 -15.80 -5.72 12.30
C LEU A 425 -14.81 -4.55 12.30
N TRP A 426 -13.72 -4.71 11.53
CA TRP A 426 -12.68 -3.73 11.31
C TRP A 426 -12.51 -3.46 9.83
N PHE A 427 -12.27 -2.20 9.45
CA PHE A 427 -11.85 -1.79 8.11
C PHE A 427 -10.37 -1.43 8.17
N VAL A 428 -9.55 -2.15 7.40
CA VAL A 428 -8.08 -2.08 7.49
C VAL A 428 -7.42 -1.35 6.32
N GLN A 429 -8.14 -1.22 5.21
CA GLN A 429 -7.73 -0.39 4.07
C GLN A 429 -8.96 -0.03 3.23
N GLU A 430 -8.92 1.16 2.64
CA GLU A 430 -9.89 1.62 1.66
C GLU A 430 -9.21 2.50 0.61
N ARG A 431 -9.72 2.39 -0.61
CA ARG A 431 -9.30 3.21 -1.73
C ARG A 431 -10.42 3.37 -2.74
N PRO A 432 -10.42 4.46 -3.53
CA PRO A 432 -11.26 4.53 -4.71
C PRO A 432 -10.94 3.39 -5.67
N GLU A 433 -11.97 2.72 -6.16
CA GLU A 433 -11.81 1.75 -7.25
C GLU A 433 -11.40 2.51 -8.53
N THR A 434 -10.44 1.96 -9.30
CA THR A 434 -9.79 2.73 -10.36
C THR A 434 -10.39 2.51 -11.75
N ARG A 435 -11.01 1.37 -12.02
CA ARG A 435 -11.51 1.02 -13.35
C ARG A 435 -12.84 1.69 -13.68
N TRP A 436 -13.76 1.73 -12.72
CA TRP A 436 -15.14 2.17 -12.94
C TRP A 436 -15.40 3.61 -12.49
N ASN A 437 -14.53 4.19 -11.67
CA ASN A 437 -14.65 5.59 -11.28
C ASN A 437 -14.26 6.58 -12.38
N ASP A 438 -13.39 6.20 -13.32
CA ASP A 438 -13.04 7.03 -14.47
C ASP A 438 -14.21 7.20 -15.45
N ASP A 439 -15.08 6.18 -15.58
CA ASP A 439 -16.30 6.25 -16.37
C ASP A 439 -17.42 7.10 -15.73
N LEU A 440 -17.30 7.45 -14.44
CA LEU A 440 -18.28 8.26 -13.70
C LEU A 440 -18.22 9.77 -14.03
N GLU A 441 -17.17 10.26 -14.70
CA GLU A 441 -17.16 11.59 -15.32
C GLU A 441 -18.13 11.69 -16.52
N LEU A 442 -18.55 10.53 -17.05
CA LEU A 442 -19.58 10.40 -18.08
C LEU A 442 -20.92 9.98 -17.42
N HIS A 443 -21.67 10.92 -16.88
CA HIS A 443 -23.06 10.84 -16.40
C HIS A 443 -23.57 9.48 -15.86
N PRO A 444 -24.09 9.42 -14.61
CA PRO A 444 -24.65 8.19 -14.01
C PRO A 444 -25.72 7.49 -14.86
N HIS A 445 -26.40 8.21 -15.72
CA HIS A 445 -27.40 7.69 -16.67
C HIS A 445 -26.82 6.89 -17.85
N THR A 446 -25.56 7.05 -18.22
CA THR A 446 -24.99 6.43 -19.42
C THR A 446 -24.73 4.94 -19.24
N ILE A 447 -24.41 4.50 -18.02
CA ILE A 447 -24.18 3.08 -17.69
C ILE A 447 -25.50 2.28 -17.80
N PHE A 448 -26.63 2.87 -17.43
CA PHE A 448 -27.95 2.26 -17.58
C PHE A 448 -28.42 2.15 -19.03
N MET A 449 -28.05 3.09 -19.88
CA MET A 449 -28.46 3.10 -21.30
C MET A 449 -27.74 2.02 -22.11
N ARG A 450 -26.44 1.75 -21.86
CA ARG A 450 -25.69 0.71 -22.56
C ARG A 450 -26.25 -0.69 -22.30
N ARG A 451 -26.77 -0.98 -21.13
CA ARG A 451 -27.32 -2.28 -20.78
C ARG A 451 -28.67 -2.54 -21.49
N ARG A 452 -29.52 -1.52 -21.66
CA ARG A 452 -30.75 -1.64 -22.45
C ARG A 452 -30.48 -1.91 -23.94
N GLU A 453 -29.37 -1.42 -24.49
CA GLU A 453 -28.99 -1.70 -25.88
C GLU A 453 -28.40 -3.11 -26.07
N VAL A 454 -27.74 -3.68 -25.06
CA VAL A 454 -27.23 -5.07 -25.10
C VAL A 454 -28.35 -6.07 -24.94
N ASP A 455 -29.29 -5.83 -24.00
CA ASP A 455 -30.45 -6.71 -23.79
C ASP A 455 -31.50 -6.61 -24.93
N ALA A 456 -31.49 -5.53 -25.71
CA ALA A 456 -32.35 -5.38 -26.89
C ALA A 456 -31.77 -6.02 -28.17
N LYS A 457 -30.50 -6.48 -28.12
CA LYS A 457 -29.83 -7.17 -29.23
C LYS A 457 -29.57 -8.66 -28.98
N ALA A 458 -29.94 -9.17 -27.80
CA ALA A 458 -29.99 -10.60 -27.43
C ALA A 458 -31.42 -11.11 -27.49
#